data_2fad36923fb2a11c39ebf1e864395231
#
_entry.id   2fad36923fb2a11c39ebf1e864395231
#
_cell.length_a   1.000
_cell.length_b   1.000
_cell.length_c   1.000
_cell.angle_alpha   90.00
_cell.angle_beta   90.00
_cell.angle_gamma   90.00
#
_symmetry.space_group_name_H-M   'P 1'
#
loop_
_entity.id
_entity.type
_entity.pdbx_description
1 polymer ?
#
loop_
_entity_poly.entity_id
_entity_poly.type
_entity_poly.pdbx_seq_one_letter_code
_entity_poly.pdbx_strand_id
1 'polypeptide(L)'
;MEDSKSLDWANLARYEDDNLKVGLPKKDERRVVFMGDSITEEWSNLYPEYFTEKGYINRGIGGQTTPQMLIRFKPDVVDLKPEIVVILAGTNDIAGNTGPSNAKMITDNIFSMAEIAKAYQMKVVLSSILPVYEYDWAREIKDPPSTIQAVNDALKQYASDQGLIY
;
A
#
# COMPACT_ATOMS: atom_id res chain seq x y z
N MET A 1 30.49 5.88 10.53
CA MET A 1 29.60 4.72 10.80
C MET A 1 28.36 5.01 9.97
N GLU A 2 28.22 4.36 8.81
CA GLU A 2 27.01 4.43 8.02
C GLU A 2 25.87 3.79 8.82
N ASP A 3 24.78 4.51 8.90
CA ASP A 3 23.63 4.17 9.72
C ASP A 3 23.02 2.85 9.21
N SER A 4 22.96 1.81 10.03
CA SER A 4 22.43 0.49 9.69
C SER A 4 20.97 0.52 9.18
N LYS A 5 20.30 1.66 9.31
CA LYS A 5 18.97 1.93 8.76
C LYS A 5 18.92 1.97 7.22
N SER A 6 20.07 2.11 6.53
CA SER A 6 20.12 2.12 5.08
C SER A 6 19.98 0.73 4.44
N LEU A 7 20.12 -0.35 5.21
CA LEU A 7 20.15 -1.72 4.69
C LEU A 7 18.76 -2.34 4.51
N ASP A 8 17.76 -1.96 5.31
CA ASP A 8 16.36 -2.39 5.16
C ASP A 8 15.53 -1.28 4.50
N TRP A 9 15.79 -1.00 3.24
CA TRP A 9 15.15 0.09 2.50
C TRP A 9 13.62 -0.01 2.45
N ALA A 10 13.07 -1.22 2.41
CA ALA A 10 11.64 -1.46 2.40
C ALA A 10 11.03 -1.56 3.81
N ASN A 11 11.86 -1.48 4.87
CA ASN A 11 11.45 -1.62 6.25
C ASN A 11 10.72 -2.95 6.53
N LEU A 12 11.33 -4.05 6.09
CA LEU A 12 10.79 -5.41 6.24
C LEU A 12 10.65 -5.82 7.70
N ALA A 13 11.54 -5.31 8.57
CA ALA A 13 11.51 -5.57 10.00
C ALA A 13 10.29 -4.95 10.72
N ARG A 14 9.62 -3.94 10.10
CA ARG A 14 8.55 -3.15 10.74
C ARG A 14 7.41 -3.99 11.30
N TYR A 15 7.00 -5.01 10.56
CA TYR A 15 5.86 -5.87 10.91
C TYR A 15 6.25 -7.33 11.17
N GLU A 16 7.54 -7.66 11.21
CA GLU A 16 8.00 -9.06 11.37
C GLU A 16 7.40 -9.74 12.61
N ASP A 17 7.55 -9.12 13.78
CA ASP A 17 7.01 -9.65 15.04
C ASP A 17 5.47 -9.69 15.05
N ASP A 18 4.83 -8.70 14.43
CA ASP A 18 3.36 -8.67 14.36
C ASP A 18 2.84 -9.72 13.40
N ASN A 19 3.50 -9.94 12.27
CA ASN A 19 3.18 -11.01 11.32
C ASN A 19 3.25 -12.39 11.98
N LEU A 20 4.25 -12.63 12.82
CA LEU A 20 4.37 -13.87 13.59
C LEU A 20 3.21 -14.05 14.58
N LYS A 21 2.80 -12.98 15.28
CA LYS A 21 1.67 -13.02 16.23
C LYS A 21 0.33 -13.22 15.54
N VAL A 22 0.12 -12.56 14.40
CA VAL A 22 -1.09 -12.72 13.58
C VAL A 22 -1.25 -14.16 13.12
N GLY A 23 -0.18 -14.80 12.67
CA GLY A 23 -0.15 -16.20 12.26
C GLY A 23 -1.13 -16.51 11.10
N LEU A 24 -1.45 -17.78 10.94
CA LEU A 24 -2.39 -18.24 9.91
C LEU A 24 -3.84 -17.89 10.28
N PRO A 25 -4.72 -17.65 9.27
CA PRO A 25 -6.13 -17.37 9.53
C PRO A 25 -6.81 -18.57 10.23
N LYS A 26 -7.71 -18.25 11.18
CA LYS A 26 -8.55 -19.24 11.82
C LYS A 26 -9.63 -19.73 10.84
N LYS A 27 -10.24 -20.87 11.16
CA LYS A 27 -11.40 -21.36 10.40
C LYS A 27 -12.50 -20.27 10.40
N ASP A 28 -13.04 -20.00 9.23
CA ASP A 28 -14.09 -19.00 8.99
C ASP A 28 -13.66 -17.52 9.21
N GLU A 29 -12.37 -17.25 9.44
CA GLU A 29 -11.84 -15.88 9.50
C GLU A 29 -11.80 -15.27 8.10
N ARG A 30 -12.49 -14.12 7.95
CA ARG A 30 -12.47 -13.32 6.72
C ARG A 30 -11.47 -12.19 6.85
N ARG A 31 -10.19 -12.54 6.73
CA ARG A 31 -9.09 -11.62 6.91
C ARG A 31 -9.01 -10.58 5.80
N VAL A 32 -8.87 -9.32 6.18
CA VAL A 32 -8.62 -8.20 5.28
C VAL A 32 -7.32 -7.53 5.68
N VAL A 33 -6.41 -7.32 4.73
CA VAL A 33 -5.16 -6.59 4.94
C VAL A 33 -5.23 -5.26 4.20
N PHE A 34 -4.86 -4.17 4.89
CA PHE A 34 -4.73 -2.83 4.32
C PHE A 34 -3.25 -2.52 4.11
N MET A 35 -2.81 -2.52 2.86
CA MET A 35 -1.47 -2.15 2.44
C MET A 35 -1.44 -0.68 2.05
N GLY A 36 -0.51 0.09 2.63
CA GLY A 36 -0.42 1.52 2.32
C GLY A 36 0.72 2.25 3.00
N ASP A 37 0.62 3.55 2.99
CA ASP A 37 1.55 4.51 3.58
C ASP A 37 1.06 5.07 4.92
N SER A 38 1.47 6.32 5.26
CA SER A 38 1.05 7.01 6.49
C SER A 38 -0.46 7.16 6.62
N ILE A 39 -1.19 7.31 5.52
CA ILE A 39 -2.65 7.45 5.55
C ILE A 39 -3.27 6.16 6.12
N THR A 40 -2.79 5.01 5.65
CA THR A 40 -3.21 3.71 6.16
C THR A 40 -2.72 3.48 7.59
N GLU A 41 -1.46 3.79 7.89
CA GLU A 41 -0.86 3.63 9.22
C GLU A 41 -1.65 4.42 10.27
N GLU A 42 -1.84 5.72 10.04
CA GLU A 42 -2.54 6.63 10.96
C GLU A 42 -4.02 6.30 11.11
N TRP A 43 -4.64 5.66 10.14
CA TRP A 43 -6.03 5.27 10.25
C TRP A 43 -6.26 4.31 11.44
N SER A 44 -5.35 3.37 11.68
CA SER A 44 -5.46 2.50 12.86
C SER A 44 -5.08 3.19 14.17
N ASN A 45 -4.28 4.25 14.12
CA ASN A 45 -3.94 5.06 15.29
C ASN A 45 -5.11 5.95 15.72
N LEU A 46 -5.83 6.53 14.74
CA LEU A 46 -6.94 7.44 14.99
C LEU A 46 -8.28 6.71 15.27
N TYR A 47 -8.47 5.56 14.66
CA TYR A 47 -9.70 4.76 14.75
C TYR A 47 -9.38 3.27 14.97
N PRO A 48 -8.73 2.91 16.10
CA PRO A 48 -8.28 1.53 16.34
C PRO A 48 -9.43 0.52 16.37
N GLU A 49 -10.61 0.92 16.85
CA GLU A 49 -11.81 0.08 16.88
C GLU A 49 -12.25 -0.40 15.49
N TYR A 50 -12.07 0.41 14.46
CA TYR A 50 -12.38 0.02 13.08
C TYR A 50 -11.60 -1.22 12.63
N PHE A 51 -10.36 -1.34 13.09
CA PHE A 51 -9.50 -2.48 12.77
C PHE A 51 -9.74 -3.66 13.71
N THR A 52 -9.76 -3.42 15.02
CA THR A 52 -9.83 -4.47 16.03
C THR A 52 -11.17 -5.20 16.05
N GLU A 53 -12.28 -4.47 15.96
CA GLU A 53 -13.64 -5.06 15.98
C GLU A 53 -13.93 -5.92 14.74
N LYS A 54 -13.31 -5.60 13.61
CA LYS A 54 -13.50 -6.31 12.34
C LYS A 54 -12.42 -7.35 12.06
N GLY A 55 -11.38 -7.40 12.87
CA GLY A 55 -10.22 -8.25 12.63
C GLY A 55 -9.43 -7.85 11.39
N TYR A 56 -9.43 -6.56 11.03
CA TYR A 56 -8.65 -6.03 9.92
C TYR A 56 -7.19 -5.85 10.33
N ILE A 57 -6.28 -6.07 9.39
CA ILE A 57 -4.85 -5.97 9.61
C ILE A 57 -4.32 -4.75 8.86
N ASN A 58 -3.74 -3.81 9.61
CA ASN A 58 -3.08 -2.64 9.04
C ASN A 58 -1.63 -2.97 8.71
N ARG A 59 -1.21 -2.64 7.48
CA ARG A 59 0.17 -2.74 6.99
C ARG A 59 0.59 -1.44 6.30
N GLY A 60 0.16 -0.31 6.85
CA GLY A 60 0.63 1.01 6.48
C GLY A 60 1.99 1.32 7.08
N ILE A 61 2.86 2.00 6.34
CA ILE A 61 4.14 2.54 6.83
C ILE A 61 4.32 3.95 6.29
N GLY A 62 4.49 4.91 7.20
CA GLY A 62 4.64 6.31 6.87
C GLY A 62 5.76 6.59 5.87
N GLY A 63 5.47 7.45 4.88
CA GLY A 63 6.44 7.89 3.87
C GLY A 63 6.77 6.89 2.79
N GLN A 64 6.27 5.66 2.84
CA GLN A 64 6.60 4.63 1.86
C GLN A 64 6.02 4.89 0.48
N THR A 65 6.79 4.48 -0.52
CA THR A 65 6.49 4.50 -1.94
C THR A 65 6.09 3.11 -2.45
N THR A 66 5.50 3.04 -3.62
CA THR A 66 5.01 1.79 -4.21
C THR A 66 6.10 0.71 -4.39
N PRO A 67 7.36 1.02 -4.79
CA PRO A 67 8.39 -0.01 -4.88
C PRO A 67 8.76 -0.60 -3.51
N GLN A 68 8.75 0.19 -2.43
CA GLN A 68 8.98 -0.32 -1.08
C GLN A 68 7.84 -1.26 -0.66
N MET A 69 6.59 -0.88 -0.92
CA MET A 69 5.41 -1.72 -0.66
C MET A 69 5.45 -3.03 -1.45
N LEU A 70 5.86 -2.99 -2.72
CA LEU A 70 5.99 -4.19 -3.55
C LEU A 70 7.01 -5.19 -2.96
N ILE A 71 8.16 -4.72 -2.47
CA ILE A 71 9.17 -5.58 -1.85
C ILE A 71 8.62 -6.29 -0.61
N ARG A 72 7.88 -5.58 0.25
CA ARG A 72 7.30 -6.14 1.48
C ARG A 72 5.94 -6.81 1.30
N PHE A 73 5.39 -6.81 0.09
CA PHE A 73 4.06 -7.36 -0.17
C PHE A 73 3.93 -8.85 0.18
N LYS A 74 5.02 -9.61 -0.03
CA LYS A 74 5.03 -11.04 0.30
C LYS A 74 4.89 -11.28 1.81
N PRO A 75 5.79 -10.78 2.69
CA PRO A 75 5.68 -11.03 4.14
C PRO A 75 4.48 -10.35 4.79
N ASP A 76 4.11 -9.13 4.36
CA ASP A 76 3.11 -8.32 5.03
C ASP A 76 1.67 -8.56 4.53
N VAL A 77 1.51 -9.21 3.38
CA VAL A 77 0.19 -9.51 2.81
C VAL A 77 0.05 -10.99 2.49
N VAL A 78 0.87 -11.50 1.57
CA VAL A 78 0.68 -12.86 1.02
C VAL A 78 0.78 -13.94 2.10
N ASP A 79 1.77 -13.85 2.97
CA ASP A 79 2.03 -14.85 4.01
C ASP A 79 0.97 -14.82 5.13
N LEU A 80 0.24 -13.72 5.26
CA LEU A 80 -0.91 -13.60 6.16
C LEU A 80 -2.18 -14.24 5.61
N LYS A 81 -2.18 -14.65 4.32
CA LYS A 81 -3.29 -15.33 3.63
C LYS A 81 -4.64 -14.61 3.78
N PRO A 82 -4.77 -13.32 3.47
CA PRO A 82 -6.04 -12.64 3.55
C PRO A 82 -7.00 -13.10 2.45
N GLU A 83 -8.30 -12.96 2.70
CA GLU A 83 -9.33 -13.07 1.66
C GLU A 83 -9.32 -11.83 0.75
N ILE A 84 -9.06 -10.67 1.35
CA ILE A 84 -9.10 -9.37 0.67
C ILE A 84 -7.85 -8.57 1.01
N VAL A 85 -7.26 -7.92 0.01
CA VAL A 85 -6.26 -6.87 0.20
C VAL A 85 -6.79 -5.54 -0.34
N VAL A 86 -6.65 -4.49 0.46
CA VAL A 86 -6.92 -3.10 0.07
C VAL A 86 -5.58 -2.39 -0.13
N ILE A 87 -5.36 -1.78 -1.29
CA ILE A 87 -4.11 -1.10 -1.63
C ILE A 87 -4.39 0.38 -1.83
N LEU A 88 -3.78 1.21 -0.97
CA LEU A 88 -3.79 2.68 -1.07
C LEU A 88 -2.34 3.16 -1.12
N ALA A 89 -1.86 3.57 -2.29
CA ALA A 89 -0.45 3.87 -2.52
C ALA A 89 -0.25 4.87 -3.66
N GLY A 90 0.89 5.59 -3.65
CA GLY A 90 1.34 6.42 -4.76
C GLY A 90 1.56 7.89 -4.43
N THR A 91 0.98 8.42 -3.35
CA THR A 91 1.15 9.85 -3.00
C THR A 91 2.63 10.18 -2.71
N ASN A 92 3.35 9.32 -2.00
CA ASN A 92 4.75 9.51 -1.66
C ASN A 92 5.68 9.31 -2.88
N ASP A 93 5.28 8.51 -3.85
CA ASP A 93 5.97 8.40 -5.14
C ASP A 93 5.90 9.72 -5.90
N ILE A 94 4.71 10.32 -5.97
CA ILE A 94 4.48 11.62 -6.60
C ILE A 94 5.29 12.70 -5.88
N ALA A 95 5.36 12.66 -4.56
CA ALA A 95 6.17 13.56 -3.75
C ALA A 95 7.68 13.33 -3.89
N GLY A 96 8.12 12.24 -4.56
CA GLY A 96 9.54 11.95 -4.80
C GLY A 96 10.29 11.40 -3.61
N ASN A 97 9.62 10.80 -2.61
CA ASN A 97 10.24 10.34 -1.36
C ASN A 97 11.41 9.33 -1.59
N THR A 98 11.39 8.58 -2.67
CA THR A 98 12.47 7.64 -3.05
C THR A 98 13.11 7.99 -4.39
N GLY A 99 12.95 9.23 -4.82
CA GLY A 99 13.47 9.74 -6.09
C GLY A 99 12.37 10.03 -7.11
N PRO A 100 12.74 10.53 -8.30
CA PRO A 100 11.79 10.88 -9.33
C PRO A 100 10.92 9.69 -9.77
N SER A 101 9.62 9.90 -9.90
CA SER A 101 8.67 8.91 -10.39
C SER A 101 7.75 9.50 -11.45
N ASN A 102 7.01 8.66 -12.15
CA ASN A 102 5.94 9.05 -13.07
C ASN A 102 4.75 8.10 -12.90
N ALA A 103 3.61 8.47 -13.49
CA ALA A 103 2.38 7.71 -13.35
C ALA A 103 2.55 6.23 -13.73
N LYS A 104 3.29 5.93 -14.80
CA LYS A 104 3.54 4.55 -15.24
C LYS A 104 4.32 3.74 -14.20
N MET A 105 5.37 4.29 -13.62
CA MET A 105 6.18 3.60 -12.59
C MET A 105 5.32 3.26 -11.37
N ILE A 106 4.47 4.20 -10.95
CA ILE A 106 3.56 4.03 -9.82
C ILE A 106 2.55 2.92 -10.11
N THR A 107 1.89 2.99 -11.26
CA THR A 107 0.86 2.01 -11.64
C THR A 107 1.45 0.63 -11.88
N ASP A 108 2.63 0.49 -12.48
CA ASP A 108 3.29 -0.79 -12.69
C ASP A 108 3.53 -1.52 -11.35
N ASN A 109 3.95 -0.82 -10.30
CA ASN A 109 4.15 -1.40 -8.97
C ASN A 109 2.81 -1.83 -8.34
N ILE A 110 1.77 -0.99 -8.45
CA ILE A 110 0.44 -1.31 -7.91
C ILE A 110 -0.17 -2.50 -8.66
N PHE A 111 -0.06 -2.54 -10.00
CA PHE A 111 -0.54 -3.65 -10.82
C PHE A 111 0.20 -4.95 -10.48
N SER A 112 1.53 -4.87 -10.27
CA SER A 112 2.31 -6.04 -9.82
C SER A 112 1.82 -6.58 -8.48
N MET A 113 1.53 -5.71 -7.51
CA MET A 113 0.93 -6.15 -6.24
C MET A 113 -0.45 -6.79 -6.44
N ALA A 114 -1.29 -6.23 -7.30
CA ALA A 114 -2.60 -6.79 -7.64
C ALA A 114 -2.49 -8.15 -8.34
N GLU A 115 -1.54 -8.30 -9.26
CA GLU A 115 -1.27 -9.56 -9.96
C GLU A 115 -0.78 -10.65 -8.99
N ILE A 116 0.14 -10.29 -8.07
CA ILE A 116 0.57 -11.19 -7.01
C ILE A 116 -0.63 -11.61 -6.15
N ALA A 117 -1.45 -10.67 -5.70
CA ALA A 117 -2.64 -10.97 -4.89
C ALA A 117 -3.61 -11.92 -5.64
N LYS A 118 -3.86 -11.68 -6.92
CA LYS A 118 -4.69 -12.57 -7.76
C LYS A 118 -4.11 -13.97 -7.87
N ALA A 119 -2.78 -14.10 -8.06
CA ALA A 119 -2.11 -15.39 -8.13
C ALA A 119 -2.29 -16.21 -6.85
N TYR A 120 -2.45 -15.55 -5.70
CA TYR A 120 -2.77 -16.15 -4.41
C TYR A 120 -4.27 -16.17 -4.09
N GLN A 121 -5.15 -15.94 -5.09
CA GLN A 121 -6.62 -16.02 -4.99
C GLN A 121 -7.24 -14.98 -4.03
N MET A 122 -6.57 -13.87 -3.78
CA MET A 122 -7.10 -12.77 -2.99
C MET A 122 -8.02 -11.89 -3.85
N LYS A 123 -9.08 -11.36 -3.24
CA LYS A 123 -9.82 -10.23 -3.81
C LYS A 123 -9.01 -8.96 -3.61
N VAL A 124 -8.96 -8.12 -4.63
CA VAL A 124 -8.19 -6.87 -4.61
C VAL A 124 -9.12 -5.69 -4.66
N VAL A 125 -8.89 -4.74 -3.77
CA VAL A 125 -9.50 -3.41 -3.77
C VAL A 125 -8.39 -2.40 -4.03
N LEU A 126 -8.49 -1.66 -5.13
CA LEU A 126 -7.60 -0.55 -5.45
C LEU A 126 -8.26 0.75 -5.01
N SER A 127 -7.56 1.54 -4.23
CA SER A 127 -8.06 2.84 -3.75
C SER A 127 -7.45 3.98 -4.55
N SER A 128 -8.25 5.02 -4.81
CA SER A 128 -7.75 6.26 -5.40
C SER A 128 -6.71 6.92 -4.49
N ILE A 129 -5.67 7.51 -5.08
CA ILE A 129 -4.83 8.48 -4.37
C ILE A 129 -5.72 9.69 -4.04
N LEU A 130 -5.68 10.14 -2.79
CA LEU A 130 -6.43 11.30 -2.33
C LEU A 130 -5.93 12.58 -3.02
N PRO A 131 -6.81 13.57 -3.25
CA PRO A 131 -6.41 14.82 -3.88
C PRO A 131 -5.43 15.59 -2.99
N VAL A 132 -4.32 16.02 -3.58
CA VAL A 132 -3.31 16.89 -2.97
C VAL A 132 -3.00 18.01 -3.96
N TYR A 133 -3.04 19.26 -3.49
CA TYR A 133 -2.71 20.42 -4.31
C TYR A 133 -1.19 20.64 -4.37
N GLU A 134 -0.52 20.57 -3.21
CA GLU A 134 0.94 20.63 -3.07
C GLU A 134 1.39 19.80 -1.88
N TYR A 135 2.63 19.37 -1.89
CA TYR A 135 3.26 18.66 -0.77
C TYR A 135 4.12 19.64 0.03
N ASP A 136 3.80 19.88 1.30
CA ASP A 136 4.53 20.80 2.16
C ASP A 136 6.02 20.46 2.30
N TRP A 137 6.35 19.16 2.21
CA TRP A 137 7.71 18.64 2.32
C TRP A 137 8.43 18.48 0.96
N ALA A 138 7.73 18.72 -0.18
CA ALA A 138 8.25 18.53 -1.54
C ALA A 138 7.66 19.60 -2.49
N ARG A 139 7.86 20.87 -2.17
CA ARG A 139 7.28 22.01 -2.93
C ARG A 139 7.85 22.20 -4.33
N GLU A 140 8.96 21.53 -4.64
CA GLU A 140 9.53 21.47 -5.99
C GLU A 140 8.69 20.63 -6.94
N ILE A 141 7.87 19.72 -6.46
CA ILE A 141 6.97 18.92 -7.28
C ILE A 141 5.88 19.82 -7.86
N LYS A 142 5.83 19.85 -9.17
CA LYS A 142 4.85 20.68 -9.88
C LYS A 142 3.64 19.85 -10.30
N ASP A 143 2.47 20.47 -10.12
CA ASP A 143 1.19 19.91 -10.56
C ASP A 143 0.89 18.49 -10.06
N PRO A 144 0.93 18.24 -8.74
CA PRO A 144 0.49 16.95 -8.18
C PRO A 144 -0.90 16.53 -8.64
N PRO A 145 -1.91 17.43 -8.75
CA PRO A 145 -3.26 17.05 -9.18
C PRO A 145 -3.32 16.32 -10.51
N SER A 146 -2.58 16.80 -11.53
CA SER A 146 -2.57 16.12 -12.85
C SER A 146 -1.95 14.73 -12.78
N THR A 147 -0.89 14.55 -12.01
CA THR A 147 -0.27 13.24 -11.82
C THR A 147 -1.19 12.29 -11.06
N ILE A 148 -1.84 12.77 -9.99
CA ILE A 148 -2.84 12.01 -9.22
C ILE A 148 -3.98 11.56 -10.13
N GLN A 149 -4.51 12.47 -10.97
CA GLN A 149 -5.59 12.16 -11.89
C GLN A 149 -5.17 11.05 -12.88
N ALA A 150 -3.98 11.17 -13.48
CA ALA A 150 -3.46 10.18 -14.42
C ALA A 150 -3.30 8.79 -13.78
N VAL A 151 -2.78 8.72 -12.53
CA VAL A 151 -2.67 7.46 -11.80
C VAL A 151 -4.05 6.89 -11.49
N ASN A 152 -4.96 7.70 -10.96
CA ASN A 152 -6.30 7.26 -10.59
C ASN A 152 -7.10 6.76 -11.80
N ASP A 153 -7.00 7.43 -12.95
CA ASP A 153 -7.65 6.98 -14.19
C ASP A 153 -7.10 5.62 -14.65
N ALA A 154 -5.78 5.43 -14.57
CA ALA A 154 -5.16 4.15 -14.91
C ALA A 154 -5.56 3.04 -13.93
N LEU A 155 -5.62 3.31 -12.62
CA LEU A 155 -6.08 2.35 -11.61
C LEU A 155 -7.53 1.94 -11.85
N LYS A 156 -8.40 2.90 -12.14
CA LYS A 156 -9.83 2.67 -12.42
C LYS A 156 -10.01 1.81 -13.67
N GLN A 157 -9.28 2.14 -14.74
CA GLN A 157 -9.33 1.37 -15.98
C GLN A 157 -8.83 -0.06 -15.76
N TYR A 158 -7.67 -0.22 -15.11
CA TYR A 158 -7.13 -1.52 -14.81
C TYR A 158 -8.08 -2.36 -13.93
N ALA A 159 -8.68 -1.77 -12.91
CA ALA A 159 -9.66 -2.46 -12.08
C ALA A 159 -10.85 -2.96 -12.88
N SER A 160 -11.39 -2.13 -13.79
CA SER A 160 -12.47 -2.51 -14.71
C SER A 160 -12.06 -3.68 -15.60
N ASP A 161 -10.88 -3.60 -16.23
CA ASP A 161 -10.39 -4.61 -17.18
C ASP A 161 -10.09 -5.95 -16.50
N GLN A 162 -9.67 -5.91 -15.24
CA GLN A 162 -9.28 -7.08 -14.45
C GLN A 162 -10.39 -7.61 -13.54
N GLY A 163 -11.56 -6.97 -13.50
CA GLY A 163 -12.67 -7.33 -12.62
C GLY A 163 -12.36 -7.15 -11.14
N LEU A 164 -11.57 -6.12 -10.81
CA LEU A 164 -11.23 -5.74 -9.44
C LEU A 164 -12.22 -4.69 -8.90
N ILE A 165 -12.16 -4.45 -7.61
CA ILE A 165 -12.92 -3.38 -6.94
C ILE A 165 -12.06 -2.09 -6.97
N TYR A 166 -12.74 -0.96 -7.30
CA TYR A 166 -12.13 0.36 -7.26
C TYR A 166 -13.03 1.31 -6.49
#